data_9475a34e3facc81e5e35ff23a32d715f
#
_entry.id   9475a34e3facc81e5e35ff23a32d715f
#
_cell.length_a   1.000
_cell.length_b   1.000
_cell.length_c   1.000
_cell.angle_alpha   90.00
_cell.angle_beta   90.00
_cell.angle_gamma   90.00
#
_symmetry.space_group_name_H-M   'P 1'
#
loop_
_entity.id
_entity.type
_entity.pdbx_description
1 polymer ?
#
loop_
_entity_poly.entity_id
_entity_poly.type
_entity_poly.pdbx_seq_one_letter_code
_entity_poly.pdbx_strand_id
1 'polypeptide(L)'
;MGTPVNDKIDKFRNVLHTGQVFSLEETRDFAKWLAGLRDRKAKAMIADRIKRAANGNFGTYRSVQGGVFELKIDHGPGYRVYYFQRGKQLIILLCGGDKRTQQADIAEAKRLKEEIERRGGNETF
;
A
#
# COMPACT_ATOMS: atom_id res chain seq x y z
N MET A 1 15.10 17.80 15.22
CA MET A 1 15.41 17.37 15.08
C MET A 1 15.23 16.66 14.80
N GLY A 2 14.88 16.94 14.56
CA GLY A 2 15.11 16.34 14.34
C GLY A 2 14.77 15.61 14.03
N THR A 3 14.74 15.79 14.23
CA THR A 3 15.00 15.08 14.07
C THR A 3 14.88 14.37 14.04
N PRO A 4 14.65 14.75 14.06
CA PRO A 4 14.95 14.08 14.15
C PRO A 4 14.98 13.36 13.95
N VAL A 5 14.89 13.64 14.13
CA VAL A 5 15.38 12.97 14.11
C VAL A 5 15.37 12.34 14.14
N ASN A 6 15.21 12.52 14.16
CA ASN A 6 15.66 11.97 14.29
C ASN A 6 15.56 11.24 14.53
N ASP A 7 15.40 11.44 14.65
CA ASP A 7 15.74 10.87 14.92
C ASP A 7 15.32 10.08 14.93
N LYS A 8 15.21 10.45 14.82
CA LYS A 8 15.21 9.84 14.87
C LYS A 8 15.11 9.10 14.38
N ILE A 9 14.86 9.36 14.21
CA ILE A 9 15.26 8.92 13.78
C ILE A 9 15.51 8.31 13.52
N ASP A 10 15.48 8.41 13.48
CA ASP A 10 16.06 7.90 13.19
C ASP A 10 16.25 7.21 13.28
N LYS A 11 16.29 7.40 13.33
CA LYS A 11 16.62 6.83 13.61
C LYS A 11 16.48 5.94 13.37
N PHE A 12 16.47 5.89 12.88
CA PHE A 12 16.56 5.29 12.41
C PHE A 12 16.40 5.04 11.71
N ARG A 13 16.12 5.18 11.74
CA ARG A 13 16.02 5.32 10.78
C ARG A 13 16.73 5.08 10.04
N ASN A 14 17.00 4.75 9.49
CA ASN A 14 17.58 4.66 8.66
C ASN A 14 17.81 5.02 7.90
N VAL A 15 17.82 4.79 7.78
CA VAL A 15 18.19 5.62 6.87
C VAL A 15 18.99 5.29 5.61
N LEU A 16 19.36 4.12 5.41
CA LEU A 16 20.15 3.72 4.28
C LEU A 16 19.37 3.58 2.99
N HIS A 17 18.07 3.48 3.07
CA HIS A 17 17.25 3.57 1.89
C HIS A 17 17.11 5.05 1.53
N THR A 18 16.23 5.37 0.63
CA THR A 18 16.08 6.73 0.15
C THR A 18 15.74 7.72 1.24
N GLY A 19 15.39 7.25 2.41
CA GLY A 19 14.92 8.10 3.47
C GLY A 19 13.50 8.56 3.28
N GLN A 20 12.85 8.13 2.21
CA GLN A 20 11.48 8.53 1.91
C GLN A 20 10.52 7.83 2.86
N VAL A 21 9.67 8.60 3.53
CA VAL A 21 8.64 8.08 4.39
C VAL A 21 7.30 8.51 3.82
N PHE A 22 6.36 7.58 3.75
CA PHE A 22 5.05 7.84 3.19
C PHE A 22 3.98 7.78 4.27
N SER A 23 3.00 8.65 4.16
CA SER A 23 1.75 8.50 4.89
C SER A 23 0.90 7.46 4.18
N LEU A 24 0.06 6.77 4.93
CA LEU A 24 -0.80 5.73 4.39
C LEU A 24 -2.26 6.12 4.59
N GLU A 25 -3.05 5.89 3.57
CA GLU A 25 -4.50 5.94 3.67
C GLU A 25 -5.05 4.69 3.01
N GLU A 26 -6.25 4.31 3.39
CA GLU A 26 -6.86 3.11 2.83
C GLU A 26 -8.31 3.37 2.50
N THR A 27 -8.78 2.71 1.46
CA THR A 27 -10.20 2.74 1.13
C THR A 27 -10.95 1.81 2.08
N ARG A 28 -12.26 1.98 2.11
CA ARG A 28 -13.12 1.09 2.86
C ARG A 28 -13.02 -0.34 2.31
N ASP A 29 -12.90 -0.47 1.00
CA ASP A 29 -12.75 -1.77 0.35
C ASP A 29 -11.51 -2.50 0.84
N PHE A 30 -10.38 -1.80 0.90
CA PHE A 30 -9.15 -2.41 1.38
C PHE A 30 -9.28 -2.84 2.84
N ALA A 31 -9.82 -1.95 3.68
CA ALA A 31 -9.96 -2.25 5.10
C ALA A 31 -10.82 -3.49 5.32
N LYS A 32 -11.92 -3.60 4.59
CA LYS A 32 -12.81 -4.76 4.69
C LYS A 32 -12.12 -6.04 4.25
N TRP A 33 -11.41 -5.97 3.14
CA TRP A 33 -10.71 -7.14 2.63
C TRP A 33 -9.70 -7.66 3.66
N LEU A 34 -8.89 -6.76 4.19
CA LEU A 34 -7.85 -7.16 5.14
C LEU A 34 -8.47 -7.72 6.42
N ALA A 35 -9.51 -7.06 6.94
CA ALA A 35 -10.17 -7.52 8.15
C ALA A 35 -10.81 -8.89 7.96
N GLY A 36 -11.25 -9.20 6.75
CA GLY A 36 -11.94 -10.44 6.46
C GLY A 36 -11.04 -11.65 6.21
N LEU A 37 -9.75 -11.45 6.12
CA LEU A 37 -8.84 -12.57 5.90
C LEU A 37 -8.81 -13.48 7.12
N ARG A 38 -8.93 -14.78 6.88
CA ARG A 38 -8.92 -15.75 7.98
C ARG A 38 -7.52 -16.16 8.39
N ASP A 39 -6.59 -16.11 7.46
CA ASP A 39 -5.21 -16.50 7.71
C ASP A 39 -4.50 -15.39 8.47
N ARG A 40 -4.30 -15.59 9.77
CA ARG A 40 -3.69 -14.58 10.63
C ARG A 40 -2.25 -14.28 10.24
N LYS A 41 -1.54 -15.31 9.79
CA LYS A 41 -0.16 -15.12 9.36
C LYS A 41 -0.12 -14.25 8.12
N ALA A 42 -1.05 -14.48 7.19
CA ALA A 42 -1.15 -13.66 6.00
C ALA A 42 -1.43 -12.20 6.35
N LYS A 43 -2.36 -11.96 7.28
CA LYS A 43 -2.66 -10.59 7.72
C LYS A 43 -1.42 -9.90 8.24
N ALA A 44 -0.65 -10.59 9.07
CA ALA A 44 0.56 -10.02 9.66
C ALA A 44 1.59 -9.73 8.57
N MET A 45 1.74 -10.63 7.62
CA MET A 45 2.71 -10.44 6.52
C MET A 45 2.31 -9.27 5.63
N ILE A 46 1.01 -9.14 5.35
CA ILE A 46 0.51 -8.03 4.55
C ILE A 46 0.74 -6.70 5.27
N ALA A 47 0.38 -6.66 6.54
CA ALA A 47 0.58 -5.44 7.34
C ALA A 47 2.06 -5.04 7.39
N ASP A 48 2.94 -6.02 7.53
CA ASP A 48 4.37 -5.76 7.56
C ASP A 48 4.88 -5.22 6.23
N ARG A 49 4.40 -5.79 5.13
CA ARG A 49 4.79 -5.32 3.80
C ARG A 49 4.35 -3.88 3.56
N ILE A 50 3.15 -3.54 4.00
CA ILE A 50 2.63 -2.18 3.87
C ILE A 50 3.47 -1.22 4.70
N LYS A 51 3.80 -1.63 5.93
CA LYS A 51 4.62 -0.82 6.80
C LYS A 51 6.00 -0.56 6.20
N ARG A 52 6.60 -1.58 5.61
CA ARG A 52 7.89 -1.42 4.95
C ARG A 52 7.80 -0.50 3.74
N ALA A 53 6.71 -0.62 2.98
CA ALA A 53 6.50 0.27 1.83
C ALA A 53 6.40 1.72 2.30
N ALA A 54 5.71 1.96 3.42
CA ALA A 54 5.61 3.31 3.98
C ALA A 54 6.98 3.88 4.33
N ASN A 55 7.94 3.01 4.61
CA ASN A 55 9.32 3.45 4.91
C ASN A 55 10.22 3.42 3.67
N GLY A 56 9.62 3.33 2.49
CA GLY A 56 10.37 3.40 1.25
C GLY A 56 10.86 2.07 0.71
N ASN A 57 10.58 0.98 1.42
CA ASN A 57 11.00 -0.36 0.99
C ASN A 57 9.79 -1.11 0.45
N PHE A 58 9.61 -1.08 -0.87
CA PHE A 58 8.43 -1.66 -1.50
C PHE A 58 8.54 -3.17 -1.75
N GLY A 59 9.74 -3.73 -1.62
CA GLY A 59 9.91 -5.15 -1.86
C GLY A 59 9.54 -5.53 -3.28
N THR A 60 8.87 -6.66 -3.44
CA THR A 60 8.42 -7.12 -4.75
C THR A 60 7.16 -6.39 -5.15
N TYR A 61 7.26 -5.53 -6.14
CA TYR A 61 6.13 -4.75 -6.62
C TYR A 61 6.24 -4.54 -8.13
N ARG A 62 5.13 -4.19 -8.75
CA ARG A 62 5.16 -3.88 -10.18
C ARG A 62 4.02 -2.93 -10.54
N SER A 63 4.19 -2.23 -11.65
CA SER A 63 3.13 -1.42 -12.21
C SER A 63 2.12 -2.34 -12.90
N VAL A 64 0.84 -2.04 -12.71
CA VAL A 64 -0.24 -2.70 -13.45
C VAL A 64 -0.92 -1.72 -14.39
N GLN A 65 -0.24 -0.61 -14.69
CA GLN A 65 -0.68 0.46 -15.57
C GLN A 65 -1.70 1.37 -14.89
N GLY A 66 -1.95 2.49 -15.49
CA GLY A 66 -2.91 3.46 -14.97
C GLY A 66 -2.48 4.13 -13.68
N GLY A 67 -1.20 4.07 -13.34
CA GLY A 67 -0.71 4.64 -12.10
C GLY A 67 -0.95 3.77 -10.89
N VAL A 68 -1.43 2.56 -11.08
CA VAL A 68 -1.68 1.60 -10.00
C VAL A 68 -0.53 0.62 -9.93
N PHE A 69 -0.15 0.27 -8.71
CA PHE A 69 0.92 -0.68 -8.44
C PHE A 69 0.41 -1.83 -7.60
N GLU A 70 1.10 -2.94 -7.71
CA GLU A 70 0.75 -4.18 -7.03
C GLU A 70 1.92 -4.59 -6.14
N LEU A 71 1.67 -4.78 -4.84
CA LEU A 71 2.62 -5.43 -3.94
C LEU A 71 2.24 -6.91 -3.90
N LYS A 72 3.22 -7.77 -4.11
CA LYS A 72 2.99 -9.21 -4.07
C LYS A 72 3.48 -9.76 -2.74
N ILE A 73 2.65 -10.51 -2.08
CA ILE A 73 2.99 -11.20 -0.84
C ILE A 73 3.02 -12.69 -1.14
N ASP A 74 4.20 -13.28 -1.08
CA ASP A 74 4.42 -14.66 -1.49
C ASP A 74 4.11 -15.61 -0.36
N HIS A 75 2.83 -15.82 -0.13
CA HIS A 75 2.33 -16.65 0.95
C HIS A 75 0.94 -17.14 0.57
N GLY A 76 0.66 -18.42 0.85
CA GLY A 76 -0.65 -19.00 0.56
C GLY A 76 -1.02 -18.88 -0.90
N PRO A 77 -2.22 -18.38 -1.21
CA PRO A 77 -2.67 -18.27 -2.61
C PRO A 77 -2.00 -17.14 -3.39
N GLY A 78 -1.03 -16.46 -2.79
CA GLY A 78 -0.35 -15.34 -3.45
C GLY A 78 -1.16 -14.06 -3.31
N TYR A 79 -1.08 -13.44 -2.14
CA TYR A 79 -1.85 -12.24 -1.87
C TYR A 79 -1.27 -11.04 -2.58
N ARG A 80 -2.12 -10.09 -2.92
CA ARG A 80 -1.72 -8.87 -3.59
C ARG A 80 -2.44 -7.67 -3.01
N VAL A 81 -1.71 -6.55 -2.91
CA VAL A 81 -2.26 -5.28 -2.45
C VAL A 81 -2.06 -4.27 -3.56
N TYR A 82 -3.12 -3.58 -3.94
CA TYR A 82 -3.08 -2.58 -5.00
C TYR A 82 -3.13 -1.19 -4.41
N TYR A 83 -2.25 -0.33 -4.89
CA TYR A 83 -2.12 1.01 -4.33
C TYR A 83 -1.74 1.99 -5.42
N PHE A 84 -1.89 3.28 -5.12
CA PHE A 84 -1.27 4.31 -5.95
C PHE A 84 -0.68 5.37 -5.04
N GLN A 85 0.21 6.16 -5.60
CA GLN A 85 0.90 7.18 -4.85
C GLN A 85 0.36 8.53 -5.28
N ARG A 86 -0.09 9.32 -4.30
CA ARG A 86 -0.59 10.66 -4.56
C ARG A 86 0.46 11.64 -4.05
N GLY A 87 1.01 12.41 -5.00
CA GLY A 87 2.08 13.32 -4.66
C GLY A 87 3.32 12.54 -4.23
N LYS A 88 4.13 13.16 -3.39
CA LYS A 88 5.42 12.58 -3.03
C LYS A 88 5.40 11.75 -1.76
N GLN A 89 4.36 11.87 -0.96
CA GLN A 89 4.40 11.30 0.38
C GLN A 89 3.18 10.50 0.79
N LEU A 90 2.22 10.31 -0.09
CA LEU A 90 0.98 9.60 0.29
C LEU A 90 0.80 8.35 -0.56
N ILE A 91 0.62 7.22 0.09
CA ILE A 91 0.24 5.97 -0.54
C ILE A 91 -1.21 5.69 -0.17
N ILE A 92 -2.03 5.41 -1.17
CA ILE A 92 -3.43 5.07 -0.96
C ILE A 92 -3.63 3.61 -1.31
N LEU A 93 -4.02 2.81 -0.32
CA LEU A 93 -4.28 1.39 -0.48
C LEU A 93 -5.69 1.22 -1.02
N LEU A 94 -5.81 0.66 -2.20
CA LEU A 94 -7.07 0.63 -2.96
C LEU A 94 -7.90 -0.61 -2.68
N CYS A 95 -7.30 -1.77 -2.86
CA CYS A 95 -7.99 -3.04 -2.65
C CYS A 95 -6.95 -4.14 -2.58
N GLY A 96 -7.39 -5.32 -2.20
CA GLY A 96 -6.52 -6.47 -2.14
C GLY A 96 -7.21 -7.71 -2.68
N GLY A 97 -6.44 -8.75 -2.89
CA GLY A 97 -6.95 -10.01 -3.39
C GLY A 97 -5.84 -11.04 -3.45
N ASP A 98 -6.05 -12.07 -4.25
CA ASP A 98 -5.04 -13.08 -4.42
C ASP A 98 -4.90 -13.40 -5.91
N LYS A 99 -4.07 -14.41 -6.21
CA LYS A 99 -3.78 -14.74 -7.59
C LYS A 99 -5.02 -15.10 -8.39
N ARG A 100 -6.02 -15.70 -7.75
CA ARG A 100 -7.23 -16.18 -8.44
C ARG A 100 -8.10 -15.04 -8.96
N THR A 101 -8.10 -13.90 -8.28
CA THR A 101 -8.96 -12.78 -8.62
C THR A 101 -8.17 -11.61 -9.19
N GLN A 102 -6.93 -11.83 -9.58
CA GLN A 102 -5.99 -10.78 -9.93
C GLN A 102 -6.52 -9.82 -11.00
N GLN A 103 -7.06 -10.34 -12.10
CA GLN A 103 -7.50 -9.47 -13.19
C GLN A 103 -8.67 -8.58 -12.76
N ALA A 104 -9.62 -9.15 -12.05
CA ALA A 104 -10.76 -8.37 -11.56
C ALA A 104 -10.31 -7.33 -10.54
N ASP A 105 -9.36 -7.69 -9.69
CA ASP A 105 -8.87 -6.78 -8.66
C ASP A 105 -8.10 -5.61 -9.26
N ILE A 106 -7.33 -5.86 -10.31
CA ILE A 106 -6.62 -4.79 -11.01
C ILE A 106 -7.63 -3.81 -11.60
N ALA A 107 -8.68 -4.32 -12.25
CA ALA A 107 -9.71 -3.46 -12.82
C ALA A 107 -10.39 -2.63 -11.75
N GLU A 108 -10.70 -3.26 -10.61
CA GLU A 108 -11.35 -2.57 -9.51
C GLU A 108 -10.44 -1.50 -8.90
N ALA A 109 -9.16 -1.80 -8.77
CA ALA A 109 -8.20 -0.83 -8.25
C ALA A 109 -8.15 0.42 -9.13
N LYS A 110 -8.16 0.22 -10.44
CA LYS A 110 -8.13 1.35 -11.37
C LYS A 110 -9.41 2.17 -11.29
N ARG A 111 -10.54 1.50 -11.14
CA ARG A 111 -11.82 2.17 -10.98
C ARG A 111 -11.85 3.01 -9.69
N LEU A 112 -11.37 2.43 -8.61
CA LEU A 112 -11.32 3.13 -7.32
C LEU A 112 -10.41 4.35 -7.39
N LYS A 113 -9.25 4.20 -8.03
CA LYS A 113 -8.34 5.33 -8.19
C LYS A 113 -9.01 6.46 -8.95
N GLU A 114 -9.68 6.13 -10.04
CA GLU A 114 -10.39 7.12 -10.85
C GLU A 114 -11.45 7.86 -10.04
N GLU A 115 -12.20 7.11 -9.25
CA GLU A 115 -13.23 7.70 -8.41
C GLU A 115 -12.64 8.65 -7.37
N ILE A 116 -11.55 8.26 -6.74
CA ILE A 116 -10.88 9.10 -5.76
C ILE A 116 -10.38 10.39 -6.41
N GLU A 117 -9.81 10.28 -7.60
CA GLU A 117 -9.30 11.45 -8.29
C GLU A 117 -10.41 12.39 -8.73
N ARG A 118 -11.58 11.86 -9.11
CA ARG A 118 -12.72 12.69 -9.48
C ARG A 118 -13.25 13.49 -8.32
N ARG A 119 -13.13 12.99 -7.10
CA ARG A 119 -13.59 13.71 -5.93
C ARG A 119 -12.69 14.87 -5.54
N GLY A 120 -11.57 15.00 -6.22
CA GLY A 120 -10.65 16.07 -5.93
C GLY A 120 -9.84 15.81 -4.71
N GLY A 121 -8.81 15.70 -4.46
CA GLY A 121 -7.88 15.22 -3.50
C GLY A 121 -8.05 15.61 -2.06
N ASN A 122 -9.09 16.34 -1.70
CA ASN A 122 -9.24 16.78 -0.32
C ASN A 122 -10.18 15.94 0.50
N GLU A 123 -10.82 14.98 -0.11
CA GLU A 123 -11.84 14.20 0.60
C GLU A 123 -11.26 12.96 1.21
N THR A 124 -11.80 12.60 2.36
CA THR A 124 -11.46 11.32 2.96
C THR A 124 -12.33 10.23 2.34
N PHE A 125 -11.82 9.04 2.33
CA PHE A 125 -12.48 7.91 1.70
C PHE A 125 -12.28 6.63 2.49
#